data_561b23dc7dea0af6433b7e2ece882903
#
_entry.id   561b23dc7dea0af6433b7e2ece882903
#
_cell.length_a   1.000
_cell.length_b   1.000
_cell.length_c   1.000
_cell.angle_alpha   90.00
_cell.angle_beta   90.00
_cell.angle_gamma   90.00
#
_symmetry.space_group_name_H-M   'P 1'
#
loop_
_entity.id
_entity.type
_entity.pdbx_description
1 polymer ?
#
loop_
_entity_poly.entity_id
_entity_poly.type
_entity_poly.pdbx_seq_one_letter_code
_entity_poly.pdbx_strand_id
1 'polypeptide(L)'
;SHIRFALRSGADAICEKPLVLNPKNIDALTTIEKDTGRKVNTILQLRLHPSLIELKRKVAAELQENSAKVFDVDLTYLTSRGNWYFRSWKGETAKSGGIASNIGVHFFDMLAWIFGEVNESLVHVNQADTASGFLFLKHARVRWFLSVNYDYIPDAVKATGQRTYRSITVENEEVEFSDGFTDLHTESYRQIIDGAGFGLEEARNSINIVADIRTRENTSNTSLAHPFVEAMNG
;
A
#
# COMPACT_ATOMS: atom_id res chain seq x y z
N SER A 1 -11.46 12.00 -16.28
CA SER A 1 -10.46 12.26 -15.23
C SER A 1 -9.35 13.16 -15.76
N HIS A 2 -8.62 13.84 -14.88
CA HIS A 2 -7.52 14.75 -15.22
C HIS A 2 -6.40 14.04 -16.01
N ILE A 3 -6.07 12.79 -15.65
CA ILE A 3 -5.08 11.98 -16.38
C ILE A 3 -5.47 11.82 -17.84
N ARG A 4 -6.71 11.39 -18.12
CA ARG A 4 -7.19 11.22 -19.51
C ARG A 4 -7.15 12.53 -20.30
N PHE A 5 -7.47 13.63 -19.63
CA PHE A 5 -7.41 14.96 -20.25
C PHE A 5 -5.95 15.32 -20.59
N ALA A 6 -5.00 15.18 -19.66
CA ALA A 6 -3.60 15.47 -19.89
C ALA A 6 -3.03 14.69 -21.10
N LEU A 7 -3.24 13.35 -21.11
CA LEU A 7 -2.74 12.51 -22.21
C LEU A 7 -3.30 12.94 -23.57
N ARG A 8 -4.62 13.20 -23.66
CA ARG A 8 -5.28 13.63 -24.89
C ARG A 8 -4.89 15.05 -25.32
N SER A 9 -4.43 15.88 -24.38
CA SER A 9 -3.89 17.22 -24.67
C SER A 9 -2.41 17.20 -25.04
N GLY A 10 -1.80 16.02 -25.18
CA GLY A 10 -0.40 15.88 -25.60
C GLY A 10 0.60 16.02 -24.46
N ALA A 11 0.17 15.92 -23.19
CA ALA A 11 1.03 15.99 -22.01
C ALA A 11 1.13 14.62 -21.31
N ASP A 12 2.30 14.31 -20.76
CA ASP A 12 2.44 13.22 -19.81
C ASP A 12 1.77 13.57 -18.47
N ALA A 13 1.43 12.55 -17.69
CA ALA A 13 0.78 12.75 -16.40
C ALA A 13 1.60 12.14 -15.26
N ILE A 14 1.77 12.88 -14.17
CA ILE A 14 2.26 12.37 -12.90
C ILE A 14 1.09 12.30 -11.94
N CYS A 15 0.87 11.14 -11.36
CA CYS A 15 -0.29 10.89 -10.50
C CYS A 15 0.12 10.39 -9.11
N GLU A 16 -0.45 11.03 -8.10
CA GLU A 16 -0.40 10.53 -6.73
C GLU A 16 -1.20 9.22 -6.57
N LYS A 17 -0.82 8.46 -5.57
CA LYS A 17 -1.54 7.24 -5.21
C LYS A 17 -2.86 7.54 -4.44
N PRO A 18 -3.87 6.67 -4.56
CA PRO A 18 -3.92 5.59 -5.53
C PRO A 18 -4.12 6.16 -6.93
N LEU A 19 -3.42 5.57 -7.90
CA LEU A 19 -3.54 5.96 -9.31
C LEU A 19 -5.01 5.97 -9.78
N VAL A 20 -5.72 4.89 -9.45
CA VAL A 20 -7.15 4.69 -9.70
C VAL A 20 -7.75 3.79 -8.60
N LEU A 21 -9.09 3.76 -8.50
CA LEU A 21 -9.78 2.87 -7.56
C LEU A 21 -10.25 1.55 -8.17
N ASN A 22 -10.22 1.45 -9.51
CA ASN A 22 -10.68 0.27 -10.23
C ASN A 22 -9.62 -0.16 -11.25
N PRO A 23 -9.18 -1.44 -11.21
CA PRO A 23 -8.18 -1.97 -12.14
C PRO A 23 -8.53 -1.76 -13.63
N LYS A 24 -9.81 -1.85 -14.01
CA LYS A 24 -10.27 -1.58 -15.39
C LYS A 24 -9.91 -0.17 -15.89
N ASN A 25 -9.71 0.78 -14.98
CA ASN A 25 -9.25 2.11 -15.36
C ASN A 25 -7.78 2.12 -15.78
N ILE A 26 -6.96 1.18 -15.31
CA ILE A 26 -5.57 1.00 -15.79
C ILE A 26 -5.62 0.59 -17.27
N ASP A 27 -6.45 -0.39 -17.63
CA ASP A 27 -6.60 -0.86 -19.02
C ASP A 27 -7.02 0.29 -19.95
N ALA A 28 -8.00 1.08 -19.48
CA ALA A 28 -8.45 2.26 -20.24
C ALA A 28 -7.36 3.34 -20.39
N LEU A 29 -6.50 3.54 -19.37
CA LEU A 29 -5.37 4.46 -19.45
C LEU A 29 -4.27 3.91 -20.35
N THR A 30 -3.98 2.61 -20.31
CA THR A 30 -3.02 1.94 -21.19
C THR A 30 -3.40 2.10 -22.67
N THR A 31 -4.71 2.00 -22.98
CA THR A 31 -5.20 2.27 -24.33
C THR A 31 -4.90 3.71 -24.76
N ILE A 32 -5.18 4.68 -23.89
CA ILE A 32 -4.94 6.11 -24.20
C ILE A 32 -3.43 6.40 -24.33
N GLU A 33 -2.57 5.78 -23.51
CA GLU A 33 -1.11 5.89 -23.66
C GLU A 33 -0.66 5.42 -25.05
N LYS A 34 -1.18 4.28 -25.51
CA LYS A 34 -0.88 3.75 -26.86
C LYS A 34 -1.35 4.69 -27.97
N ASP A 35 -2.56 5.24 -27.84
CA ASP A 35 -3.15 6.12 -28.84
C ASP A 35 -2.45 7.49 -28.92
N THR A 36 -1.97 8.01 -27.80
CA THR A 36 -1.41 9.37 -27.71
C THR A 36 0.12 9.40 -27.74
N GLY A 37 0.79 8.28 -27.48
CA GLY A 37 2.23 8.21 -27.27
C GLY A 37 2.69 8.89 -25.98
N ARG A 38 1.75 9.27 -25.09
CA ARG A 38 2.03 9.91 -23.80
C ARG A 38 2.09 8.89 -22.68
N LYS A 39 2.69 9.29 -21.53
CA LYS A 39 2.94 8.39 -20.39
C LYS A 39 2.26 8.85 -19.12
N VAL A 40 1.84 7.89 -18.31
CA VAL A 40 1.42 8.10 -16.92
C VAL A 40 2.51 7.56 -16.00
N ASN A 41 2.95 8.38 -15.06
CA ASN A 41 3.84 7.98 -14.00
C ASN A 41 3.11 8.05 -12.66
N THR A 42 3.26 7.03 -11.84
CA THR A 42 2.64 6.93 -10.52
C THR A 42 3.70 7.12 -9.44
N ILE A 43 3.37 7.89 -8.41
CA ILE A 43 4.25 8.07 -7.25
C ILE A 43 4.18 6.83 -6.35
N LEU A 44 5.14 5.92 -6.50
CA LEU A 44 5.32 4.70 -5.69
C LEU A 44 6.55 4.86 -4.78
N GLN A 45 6.54 5.90 -3.99
CA GLN A 45 7.70 6.42 -3.26
C GLN A 45 8.37 5.42 -2.31
N LEU A 46 7.64 4.45 -1.74
CA LEU A 46 8.23 3.46 -0.83
C LEU A 46 9.26 2.57 -1.54
N ARG A 47 9.12 2.36 -2.85
CA ARG A 47 10.10 1.60 -3.64
C ARG A 47 11.47 2.28 -3.72
N LEU A 48 11.55 3.58 -3.37
CA LEU A 48 12.77 4.38 -3.37
C LEU A 48 13.41 4.48 -1.99
N HIS A 49 12.77 3.92 -0.95
CA HIS A 49 13.30 3.97 0.39
C HIS A 49 14.52 3.02 0.55
N PRO A 50 15.68 3.50 1.02
CA PRO A 50 16.91 2.69 1.07
C PRO A 50 16.75 1.37 1.83
N SER A 51 16.10 1.38 3.00
CA SER A 51 15.87 0.17 3.80
C SER A 51 14.98 -0.85 3.08
N LEU A 52 14.02 -0.39 2.27
CA LEU A 52 13.12 -1.28 1.51
C LEU A 52 13.78 -1.82 0.25
N ILE A 53 14.68 -1.06 -0.37
CA ILE A 53 15.54 -1.54 -1.46
C ILE A 53 16.46 -2.65 -0.92
N GLU A 54 17.07 -2.44 0.25
CA GLU A 54 17.93 -3.43 0.90
C GLU A 54 17.14 -4.68 1.31
N LEU A 55 15.94 -4.52 1.88
CA LEU A 55 15.06 -5.64 2.18
C LEU A 55 14.76 -6.47 0.92
N LYS A 56 14.39 -5.82 -0.18
CA LYS A 56 14.15 -6.50 -1.45
C LYS A 56 15.38 -7.27 -1.93
N ARG A 57 16.57 -6.69 -1.80
CA ARG A 57 17.84 -7.34 -2.17
C ARG A 57 18.09 -8.59 -1.33
N LYS A 58 17.86 -8.52 0.00
CA LYS A 58 17.99 -9.67 0.92
C LYS A 58 17.00 -10.78 0.56
N VAL A 59 15.72 -10.44 0.39
CA VAL A 59 14.68 -11.40 -0.03
C VAL A 59 15.06 -12.07 -1.35
N ALA A 60 15.53 -11.30 -2.33
CA ALA A 60 15.95 -11.86 -3.62
C ALA A 60 17.14 -12.83 -3.49
N ALA A 61 18.13 -12.54 -2.63
CA ALA A 61 19.25 -13.42 -2.36
C ALA A 61 18.79 -14.75 -1.73
N GLU A 62 17.92 -14.69 -0.71
CA GLU A 62 17.38 -15.89 -0.05
C GLU A 62 16.53 -16.75 -1.01
N LEU A 63 15.79 -16.11 -1.93
CA LEU A 63 15.02 -16.82 -2.95
C LEU A 63 15.90 -17.46 -4.04
N GLN A 64 17.11 -16.97 -4.25
CA GLN A 64 18.09 -17.65 -5.10
C GLN A 64 18.58 -18.95 -4.46
N GLU A 65 18.74 -18.96 -3.13
CA GLU A 65 19.15 -20.17 -2.38
C GLU A 65 17.99 -21.13 -2.21
N ASN A 66 16.77 -20.63 -1.97
CA ASN A 66 15.54 -21.42 -1.80
C ASN A 66 14.36 -20.72 -2.47
N SER A 67 14.09 -21.04 -3.72
CA SER A 67 12.99 -20.44 -4.51
C SER A 67 11.59 -20.75 -3.98
N ALA A 68 11.44 -21.73 -3.10
CA ALA A 68 10.17 -22.11 -2.45
C ALA A 68 9.97 -21.37 -1.10
N LYS A 69 10.92 -20.54 -0.64
CA LYS A 69 10.80 -19.86 0.63
C LYS A 69 9.59 -18.92 0.63
N VAL A 70 8.87 -18.94 1.75
CA VAL A 70 7.75 -18.05 2.06
C VAL A 70 8.05 -17.36 3.38
N PHE A 71 8.02 -16.03 3.37
CA PHE A 71 8.34 -15.19 4.53
C PHE A 71 7.08 -14.88 5.33
N ASP A 72 7.15 -14.91 6.66
CA ASP A 72 6.10 -14.40 7.53
C ASP A 72 6.31 -12.91 7.78
N VAL A 73 5.26 -12.11 7.52
CA VAL A 73 5.31 -10.64 7.60
C VAL A 73 4.13 -10.12 8.43
N ASP A 74 4.41 -9.23 9.36
CA ASP A 74 3.40 -8.43 10.04
C ASP A 74 3.54 -6.96 9.64
N LEU A 75 2.44 -6.35 9.22
CA LEU A 75 2.35 -4.94 8.89
C LEU A 75 1.36 -4.24 9.80
N THR A 76 1.82 -3.26 10.56
CA THR A 76 0.98 -2.36 11.35
C THR A 76 1.17 -0.92 10.89
N TYR A 77 0.10 -0.24 10.53
CA TYR A 77 0.14 1.20 10.27
C TYR A 77 -1.04 1.91 10.92
N LEU A 78 -0.74 2.67 11.94
CA LEU A 78 -1.69 3.48 12.70
C LEU A 78 -1.34 4.95 12.49
N THR A 79 -2.30 5.76 12.05
CA THR A 79 -2.06 7.18 11.79
C THR A 79 -3.30 8.00 12.12
N SER A 80 -3.35 8.53 13.35
CA SER A 80 -4.49 9.31 13.83
C SER A 80 -4.78 10.51 12.94
N ARG A 81 -6.02 10.63 12.47
CA ARG A 81 -6.45 11.69 11.54
C ARG A 81 -7.43 12.70 12.14
N GLY A 82 -8.06 12.39 13.25
CA GLY A 82 -9.09 13.24 13.88
C GLY A 82 -10.37 13.38 13.04
N ASN A 83 -11.33 14.14 13.55
CA ASN A 83 -12.69 14.24 12.99
C ASN A 83 -12.74 14.82 11.56
N TRP A 84 -11.76 15.65 11.16
CA TRP A 84 -11.71 16.21 9.81
C TRP A 84 -11.64 15.15 8.73
N TYR A 85 -11.01 14.00 9.02
CA TYR A 85 -10.87 12.89 8.09
C TYR A 85 -12.26 12.39 7.63
N PHE A 86 -13.16 12.15 8.57
CA PHE A 86 -14.51 11.64 8.30
C PHE A 86 -15.43 12.67 7.64
N ARG A 87 -15.12 13.97 7.78
CA ARG A 87 -15.86 15.07 7.14
C ARG A 87 -15.34 15.42 5.75
N SER A 88 -14.18 14.89 5.38
CA SER A 88 -13.56 15.09 4.07
C SER A 88 -13.91 13.95 3.11
N TRP A 89 -13.60 14.15 1.81
CA TRP A 89 -13.74 13.09 0.81
C TRP A 89 -12.95 11.81 1.16
N LYS A 90 -11.95 11.91 2.04
CA LYS A 90 -11.12 10.76 2.48
C LYS A 90 -11.90 9.78 3.35
N GLY A 91 -12.85 10.26 4.14
CA GLY A 91 -13.76 9.42 4.94
C GLY A 91 -14.91 8.81 4.13
N GLU A 92 -15.13 9.28 2.90
CA GLU A 92 -16.19 8.75 2.01
C GLU A 92 -15.65 7.59 1.17
N THR A 93 -16.02 6.36 1.51
CA THR A 93 -15.49 5.13 0.89
C THR A 93 -15.68 5.11 -0.64
N ALA A 94 -16.80 5.65 -1.14
CA ALA A 94 -17.06 5.72 -2.58
C ALA A 94 -16.02 6.58 -3.33
N LYS A 95 -15.44 7.59 -2.68
CA LYS A 95 -14.45 8.49 -3.26
C LYS A 95 -13.01 8.09 -2.96
N SER A 96 -12.74 7.68 -1.72
CA SER A 96 -11.38 7.36 -1.25
C SER A 96 -10.98 5.90 -1.47
N GLY A 97 -11.97 5.01 -1.62
CA GLY A 97 -11.78 3.56 -1.63
C GLY A 97 -11.63 2.94 -0.23
N GLY A 98 -11.87 3.72 0.85
CA GLY A 98 -11.76 3.27 2.24
C GLY A 98 -10.31 3.28 2.77
N ILE A 99 -10.13 2.75 3.97
CA ILE A 99 -8.85 2.74 4.70
C ILE A 99 -7.75 2.04 3.90
N ALA A 100 -8.02 0.85 3.38
CA ALA A 100 -7.04 0.07 2.61
C ALA A 100 -6.50 0.84 1.39
N SER A 101 -7.38 1.52 0.63
CA SER A 101 -6.97 2.31 -0.53
C SER A 101 -6.28 3.61 -0.14
N ASN A 102 -6.78 4.30 0.91
CA ASN A 102 -6.30 5.63 1.25
C ASN A 102 -4.93 5.62 1.94
N ILE A 103 -4.75 4.75 2.94
CA ILE A 103 -3.50 4.68 3.71
C ILE A 103 -2.70 3.39 3.47
N GLY A 104 -3.36 2.31 2.99
CA GLY A 104 -2.73 1.00 2.81
C GLY A 104 -2.05 0.80 1.45
N VAL A 105 -2.51 1.46 0.39
CA VAL A 105 -2.05 1.20 -0.98
C VAL A 105 -0.52 1.25 -1.14
N HIS A 106 0.17 2.15 -0.45
CA HIS A 106 1.64 2.23 -0.48
C HIS A 106 2.32 0.96 0.06
N PHE A 107 1.77 0.43 1.17
CA PHE A 107 2.31 -0.77 1.81
C PHE A 107 2.01 -2.00 0.97
N PHE A 108 0.81 -2.10 0.40
CA PHE A 108 0.46 -3.20 -0.50
C PHE A 108 1.30 -3.17 -1.78
N ASP A 109 1.62 -1.98 -2.29
CA ASP A 109 2.53 -1.83 -3.41
C ASP A 109 3.95 -2.33 -3.05
N MET A 110 4.49 -1.87 -1.94
CA MET A 110 5.77 -2.28 -1.42
C MET A 110 5.85 -3.80 -1.19
N LEU A 111 4.84 -4.38 -0.54
CA LEU A 111 4.78 -5.81 -0.27
C LEU A 111 4.76 -6.63 -1.57
N ALA A 112 3.92 -6.26 -2.53
CA ALA A 112 3.86 -6.93 -3.82
C ALA A 112 5.16 -6.76 -4.63
N TRP A 113 5.82 -5.61 -4.52
CA TRP A 113 7.10 -5.34 -5.17
C TRP A 113 8.25 -6.16 -4.60
N ILE A 114 8.24 -6.45 -3.28
CA ILE A 114 9.28 -7.23 -2.60
C ILE A 114 9.02 -8.73 -2.71
N PHE A 115 7.79 -9.19 -2.42
CA PHE A 115 7.44 -10.60 -2.23
C PHE A 115 6.65 -11.23 -3.38
N GLY A 116 6.39 -10.47 -4.44
CA GLY A 116 5.65 -10.93 -5.60
C GLY A 116 4.15 -10.68 -5.54
N GLU A 117 3.44 -11.12 -6.54
CA GLU A 117 2.00 -10.90 -6.71
C GLU A 117 1.16 -11.58 -5.63
N VAL A 118 -0.06 -11.05 -5.43
CA VAL A 118 -1.03 -11.62 -4.50
C VAL A 118 -1.74 -12.81 -5.15
N ASN A 119 -1.76 -13.96 -4.44
CA ASN A 119 -2.49 -15.15 -4.83
C ASN A 119 -3.89 -15.17 -4.20
N GLU A 120 -4.00 -14.75 -2.94
CA GLU A 120 -5.25 -14.75 -2.19
C GLU A 120 -5.22 -13.64 -1.14
N SER A 121 -6.40 -13.11 -0.79
CA SER A 121 -6.57 -12.15 0.27
C SER A 121 -7.76 -12.54 1.16
N LEU A 122 -7.63 -12.29 2.47
CA LEU A 122 -8.70 -12.41 3.44
C LEU A 122 -8.89 -11.05 4.11
N VAL A 123 -10.13 -10.69 4.40
CA VAL A 123 -10.46 -9.45 5.14
C VAL A 123 -11.09 -9.83 6.47
N HIS A 124 -10.48 -9.41 7.58
CA HIS A 124 -11.00 -9.64 8.92
C HIS A 124 -11.82 -8.44 9.42
N VAL A 125 -11.36 -7.23 9.11
CA VAL A 125 -12.01 -5.97 9.50
C VAL A 125 -12.02 -5.03 8.30
N ASN A 126 -13.18 -4.43 8.01
CA ASN A 126 -13.31 -3.37 7.00
C ASN A 126 -14.34 -2.34 7.50
N GLN A 127 -13.87 -1.41 8.33
CA GLN A 127 -14.66 -0.37 8.98
C GLN A 127 -14.26 1.03 8.49
N ALA A 128 -14.98 2.05 8.92
CA ALA A 128 -14.75 3.43 8.49
C ALA A 128 -13.38 3.98 8.92
N ASP A 129 -12.80 3.48 10.01
CA ASP A 129 -11.54 3.92 10.60
C ASP A 129 -10.46 2.84 10.67
N THR A 130 -10.81 1.58 10.40
CA THR A 130 -9.93 0.42 10.58
C THR A 130 -10.16 -0.62 9.48
N ALA A 131 -9.08 -1.15 8.97
CA ALA A 131 -9.09 -2.30 8.08
C ALA A 131 -7.98 -3.27 8.44
N SER A 132 -8.26 -4.57 8.38
CA SER A 132 -7.30 -5.62 8.67
C SER A 132 -7.58 -6.88 7.86
N GLY A 133 -6.55 -7.64 7.59
CA GLY A 133 -6.71 -8.88 6.84
C GLY A 133 -5.40 -9.66 6.72
N PHE A 134 -5.40 -10.57 5.76
CA PHE A 134 -4.29 -11.43 5.45
C PHE A 134 -4.06 -11.49 3.94
N LEU A 135 -2.80 -11.47 3.51
CA LEU A 135 -2.42 -11.64 2.10
C LEU A 135 -1.53 -12.86 1.94
N PHE A 136 -1.88 -13.72 1.00
CA PHE A 136 -1.00 -14.76 0.48
C PHE A 136 -0.32 -14.20 -0.77
N LEU A 137 0.91 -13.74 -0.62
CA LEU A 137 1.77 -13.36 -1.73
C LEU A 137 2.55 -14.57 -2.24
N LYS A 138 3.14 -14.47 -3.41
CA LYS A 138 3.96 -15.54 -4.00
C LYS A 138 5.02 -16.04 -3.03
N HIS A 139 5.68 -15.13 -2.33
CA HIS A 139 6.78 -15.42 -1.41
C HIS A 139 6.56 -14.89 0.02
N ALA A 140 5.32 -14.48 0.39
CA ALA A 140 5.04 -14.08 1.77
C ALA A 140 3.62 -14.39 2.22
N ARG A 141 3.47 -14.54 3.55
CA ARG A 141 2.22 -14.54 4.31
C ARG A 141 2.19 -13.28 5.14
N VAL A 142 1.22 -12.40 4.89
CA VAL A 142 1.22 -11.08 5.49
C VAL A 142 -0.03 -10.87 6.32
N ARG A 143 0.13 -10.72 7.64
CA ARG A 143 -0.92 -10.17 8.50
C ARG A 143 -0.82 -8.65 8.44
N TRP A 144 -1.92 -7.96 8.18
CA TRP A 144 -1.89 -6.52 8.11
C TRP A 144 -2.99 -5.87 8.92
N PHE A 145 -2.68 -4.72 9.55
CA PHE A 145 -3.62 -3.90 10.32
C PHE A 145 -3.36 -2.42 10.05
N LEU A 146 -4.43 -1.72 9.62
CA LEU A 146 -4.39 -0.30 9.26
C LEU A 146 -5.49 0.44 10.03
N SER A 147 -5.16 1.54 10.69
CA SER A 147 -6.18 2.36 11.34
C SER A 147 -5.85 3.85 11.36
N VAL A 148 -6.90 4.68 11.32
CA VAL A 148 -6.82 6.13 11.58
C VAL A 148 -7.30 6.49 12.99
N ASN A 149 -7.68 5.49 13.79
CA ASN A 149 -8.13 5.65 15.16
C ASN A 149 -6.91 5.81 16.11
N TYR A 150 -6.95 6.86 16.94
CA TYR A 150 -5.89 7.16 17.90
C TYR A 150 -5.78 6.11 19.00
N ASP A 151 -6.89 5.48 19.37
CA ASP A 151 -6.96 4.55 20.51
C ASP A 151 -6.05 3.32 20.31
N TYR A 152 -5.84 2.89 19.07
CA TYR A 152 -4.96 1.76 18.75
C TYR A 152 -3.47 2.09 18.80
N ILE A 153 -3.08 3.37 18.87
CA ILE A 153 -1.65 3.72 18.99
C ILE A 153 -1.13 3.23 20.35
N PRO A 154 -0.01 2.49 20.38
CA PRO A 154 0.57 2.01 21.63
C PRO A 154 0.86 3.14 22.62
N ASP A 155 0.61 2.90 23.92
CA ASP A 155 0.75 3.94 24.94
C ASP A 155 2.18 4.50 25.03
N ALA A 156 3.19 3.67 24.82
CA ALA A 156 4.59 4.10 24.74
C ALA A 156 4.82 5.12 23.61
N VAL A 157 4.13 4.96 22.48
CA VAL A 157 4.19 5.90 21.34
C VAL A 157 3.41 7.17 21.65
N LYS A 158 2.20 7.03 22.25
CA LYS A 158 1.41 8.19 22.71
C LYS A 158 2.19 9.08 23.69
N ALA A 159 2.95 8.45 24.59
CA ALA A 159 3.75 9.16 25.59
C ALA A 159 4.84 10.06 24.97
N THR A 160 5.30 9.77 23.76
CA THR A 160 6.25 10.63 23.02
C THR A 160 5.55 11.78 22.26
N GLY A 161 4.23 11.88 22.31
CA GLY A 161 3.44 12.86 21.57
C GLY A 161 3.22 12.49 20.09
N GLN A 162 3.68 11.32 19.65
CA GLN A 162 3.50 10.85 18.28
C GLN A 162 2.05 10.41 18.04
N ARG A 163 1.58 10.64 16.82
CA ARG A 163 0.23 10.28 16.37
C ARG A 163 0.26 9.25 15.25
N THR A 164 1.40 8.69 14.98
CA THR A 164 1.62 7.68 13.96
C THR A 164 2.51 6.59 14.52
N TYR A 165 2.11 5.35 14.33
CA TYR A 165 2.89 4.15 14.61
C TYR A 165 2.97 3.31 13.34
N ARG A 166 4.17 2.89 13.01
CA ARG A 166 4.46 2.08 11.84
C ARG A 166 5.41 0.97 12.25
N SER A 167 5.06 -0.26 11.92
CA SER A 167 5.89 -1.43 12.16
C SER A 167 5.73 -2.41 11.00
N ILE A 168 6.84 -2.91 10.51
CA ILE A 168 6.88 -4.06 9.59
C ILE A 168 7.89 -5.03 10.16
N THR A 169 7.47 -6.26 10.44
CA THR A 169 8.38 -7.34 10.79
C THR A 169 8.42 -8.37 9.67
N VAL A 170 9.60 -8.91 9.39
CA VAL A 170 9.82 -10.02 8.48
C VAL A 170 10.56 -11.10 9.26
N GLU A 171 9.99 -12.32 9.36
CA GLU A 171 10.54 -13.40 10.18
C GLU A 171 10.76 -12.96 11.65
N ASN A 172 9.85 -12.15 12.19
CA ASN A 172 9.90 -11.52 13.52
C ASN A 172 11.04 -10.49 13.72
N GLU A 173 11.76 -10.10 12.67
CA GLU A 173 12.75 -9.03 12.71
C GLU A 173 12.13 -7.72 12.24
N GLU A 174 12.24 -6.65 13.05
CA GLU A 174 11.74 -5.32 12.70
C GLU A 174 12.53 -4.73 11.54
N VAL A 175 11.83 -4.29 10.51
CA VAL A 175 12.40 -3.54 9.40
C VAL A 175 12.31 -2.06 9.71
N GLU A 176 13.44 -1.45 10.09
CA GLU A 176 13.49 -0.02 10.39
C GLU A 176 13.40 0.81 9.09
N PHE A 177 12.32 1.57 8.97
CA PHE A 177 12.07 2.49 7.87
C PHE A 177 11.27 3.73 8.30
N SER A 178 11.39 4.12 9.57
CA SER A 178 10.69 5.30 10.14
C SER A 178 11.27 6.60 9.62
N ASP A 179 12.55 6.64 9.30
CA ASP A 179 13.28 7.77 8.76
C ASP A 179 13.44 7.67 7.25
N GLY A 180 13.85 8.75 6.58
CA GLY A 180 14.18 8.74 5.15
C GLY A 180 13.01 9.04 4.21
N PHE A 181 11.84 9.46 4.72
CA PHE A 181 10.69 9.83 3.89
C PHE A 181 10.77 11.22 3.28
N THR A 182 11.64 12.09 3.79
CA THR A 182 11.63 13.54 3.51
C THR A 182 11.82 13.86 2.04
N ASP A 183 12.66 13.08 1.34
CA ASP A 183 13.04 13.37 -0.06
C ASP A 183 12.49 12.37 -1.09
N LEU A 184 11.69 11.38 -0.67
CA LEU A 184 11.21 10.34 -1.58
C LEU A 184 10.34 10.86 -2.73
N HIS A 185 9.56 11.92 -2.48
CA HIS A 185 8.81 12.59 -3.55
C HIS A 185 9.75 13.28 -4.55
N THR A 186 10.74 14.02 -4.06
CA THR A 186 11.74 14.68 -4.92
C THR A 186 12.48 13.64 -5.76
N GLU A 187 12.87 12.52 -5.15
CA GLU A 187 13.51 11.43 -5.86
C GLU A 187 12.58 10.79 -6.89
N SER A 188 11.30 10.62 -6.57
CA SER A 188 10.30 10.13 -7.52
C SER A 188 10.20 11.04 -8.76
N TYR A 189 10.13 12.36 -8.55
CA TYR A 189 10.09 13.31 -9.66
C TYR A 189 11.39 13.28 -10.48
N ARG A 190 12.56 13.18 -9.84
CA ARG A 190 13.84 13.06 -10.54
C ARG A 190 13.86 11.84 -11.45
N GLN A 191 13.49 10.66 -10.92
CA GLN A 191 13.43 9.43 -11.71
C GLN A 191 12.44 9.51 -12.87
N ILE A 192 11.29 10.17 -12.68
CA ILE A 192 10.31 10.38 -13.75
C ILE A 192 10.91 11.25 -14.86
N ILE A 193 11.61 12.33 -14.52
CA ILE A 193 12.26 13.23 -15.49
C ILE A 193 13.34 12.47 -16.25
N ASP A 194 14.08 11.61 -15.58
CA ASP A 194 15.15 10.76 -16.16
C ASP A 194 14.59 9.55 -16.94
N GLY A 195 13.27 9.40 -17.04
CA GLY A 195 12.61 8.31 -17.77
C GLY A 195 12.55 6.98 -17.04
N ALA A 196 12.90 6.95 -15.74
CA ALA A 196 12.91 5.77 -14.87
C ALA A 196 11.71 5.73 -13.89
N GLY A 197 10.65 6.51 -14.16
CA GLY A 197 9.44 6.54 -13.32
C GLY A 197 8.63 5.24 -13.40
N PHE A 198 7.75 5.04 -12.41
CA PHE A 198 6.86 3.88 -12.35
C PHE A 198 5.59 4.14 -13.16
N GLY A 199 5.31 3.31 -14.15
CA GLY A 199 4.17 3.42 -15.06
C GLY A 199 2.88 2.77 -14.52
N LEU A 200 1.94 2.55 -15.43
CA LEU A 200 0.61 2.00 -15.11
C LEU A 200 0.69 0.56 -14.57
N GLU A 201 1.51 -0.28 -15.19
CA GLU A 201 1.59 -1.70 -14.85
C GLU A 201 2.25 -1.92 -13.48
N GLU A 202 3.20 -1.08 -13.11
CA GLU A 202 3.83 -1.14 -11.78
C GLU A 202 2.84 -0.87 -10.64
N ALA A 203 1.80 -0.05 -10.87
CA ALA A 203 0.75 0.20 -9.89
C ALA A 203 -0.34 -0.89 -9.85
N ARG A 204 -0.43 -1.76 -10.87
CA ARG A 204 -1.54 -2.71 -11.06
C ARG A 204 -1.75 -3.62 -9.85
N ASN A 205 -0.69 -4.21 -9.30
CA ASN A 205 -0.80 -5.14 -8.19
C ASN A 205 -1.43 -4.50 -6.95
N SER A 206 -0.96 -3.32 -6.56
CA SER A 206 -1.53 -2.61 -5.41
C SER A 206 -2.98 -2.19 -5.62
N ILE A 207 -3.33 -1.78 -6.85
CA ILE A 207 -4.71 -1.45 -7.20
C ILE A 207 -5.62 -2.68 -7.18
N ASN A 208 -5.16 -3.83 -7.65
CA ASN A 208 -5.89 -5.09 -7.57
C ASN A 208 -6.17 -5.48 -6.11
N ILE A 209 -5.15 -5.40 -5.24
CA ILE A 209 -5.26 -5.71 -3.82
C ILE A 209 -6.32 -4.82 -3.15
N VAL A 210 -6.23 -3.50 -3.30
CA VAL A 210 -7.17 -2.58 -2.64
C VAL A 210 -8.58 -2.64 -3.23
N ALA A 211 -8.73 -2.97 -4.50
CA ALA A 211 -10.02 -3.19 -5.13
C ALA A 211 -10.69 -4.47 -4.62
N ASP A 212 -9.92 -5.56 -4.44
CA ASP A 212 -10.39 -6.81 -3.87
C ASP A 212 -10.81 -6.62 -2.41
N ILE A 213 -9.96 -6.04 -1.56
CA ILE A 213 -10.27 -5.76 -0.14
C ILE A 213 -11.58 -4.95 -0.01
N ARG A 214 -11.80 -3.98 -0.88
CA ARG A 214 -12.99 -3.11 -0.82
C ARG A 214 -14.30 -3.86 -1.06
N THR A 215 -14.29 -4.92 -1.85
CA THR A 215 -15.48 -5.65 -2.29
C THR A 215 -15.64 -7.01 -1.60
N ARG A 216 -14.62 -7.46 -0.90
CA ARG A 216 -14.61 -8.75 -0.22
C ARG A 216 -15.37 -8.67 1.10
N GLU A 217 -16.14 -9.71 1.39
CA GLU A 217 -16.80 -9.88 2.69
C GLU A 217 -15.78 -10.23 3.78
N ASN A 218 -16.05 -9.81 5.00
CA ASN A 218 -15.21 -10.14 6.14
C ASN A 218 -15.31 -11.65 6.44
N THR A 219 -14.16 -12.28 6.65
CA THR A 219 -14.10 -13.67 7.10
C THR A 219 -14.31 -13.77 8.61
N SER A 220 -15.02 -14.79 9.05
CA SER A 220 -15.14 -15.15 10.47
C SER A 220 -13.95 -15.94 10.99
N ASN A 221 -13.10 -16.47 10.10
CA ASN A 221 -11.88 -17.19 10.49
C ASN A 221 -10.78 -16.21 10.90
N THR A 222 -10.55 -16.10 12.19
CA THR A 222 -9.53 -15.20 12.79
C THR A 222 -8.18 -15.87 13.05
N SER A 223 -7.99 -17.14 12.68
CA SER A 223 -6.73 -17.88 12.94
C SER A 223 -5.49 -17.24 12.30
N LEU A 224 -5.69 -16.44 11.24
CA LEU A 224 -4.65 -15.68 10.54
C LEU A 224 -4.79 -14.16 10.80
N ALA A 225 -5.58 -13.75 11.77
CA ALA A 225 -5.78 -12.34 12.06
C ALA A 225 -4.51 -11.71 12.64
N HIS A 226 -4.36 -10.43 12.38
CA HIS A 226 -3.31 -9.63 13.00
C HIS A 226 -3.57 -9.50 14.52
N PRO A 227 -2.54 -9.49 15.40
CA PRO A 227 -2.74 -9.42 16.86
C PRO A 227 -3.62 -8.25 17.34
N PHE A 228 -3.61 -7.12 16.65
CA PHE A 228 -4.49 -5.99 16.96
C PHE A 228 -5.99 -6.30 16.75
N VAL A 229 -6.35 -7.28 15.93
CA VAL A 229 -7.77 -7.71 15.77
C VAL A 229 -8.24 -8.46 17.01
N GLU A 230 -7.37 -9.26 17.62
CA GLU A 230 -7.69 -9.96 18.87
C GLU A 230 -7.94 -8.94 20.00
N ALA A 231 -7.10 -7.91 20.08
CA ALA A 231 -7.23 -6.82 21.06
C ALA A 231 -8.49 -5.96 20.85
N MET A 232 -9.11 -5.96 19.65
CA MET A 232 -10.39 -5.26 19.40
C MET A 232 -11.60 -5.99 19.99
N ASN A 233 -11.49 -7.31 20.21
CA ASN A 233 -12.60 -8.19 20.60
C ASN A 233 -12.57 -8.56 22.09
N GLY A 234 -11.56 -8.16 22.84
CA GLY A 234 -11.39 -8.38 24.27
C GLY A 234 -11.68 -7.12 25.07
#